data_dff0f9248a179917041966d2386a45e2
#
_entry.id   dff0f9248a179917041966d2386a45e2
#
_cell.length_a   1.000
_cell.length_b   1.000
_cell.length_c   1.000
_cell.angle_alpha   90.00
_cell.angle_beta   90.00
_cell.angle_gamma   90.00
#
_symmetry.space_group_name_H-M   'P 1'
#
loop_
_entity.id
_entity.type
_entity.pdbx_description
1 polymer ?
#
loop_
_entity_poly.entity_id
_entity_poly.type
_entity_poly.pdbx_seq_one_letter_code
_entity_poly.pdbx_strand_id
1 'polypeptide(L)'
;ERRWDAVQVSVPNPHAVVFVESLDADVETLAQAPVVTPAAAFPDGVNVEFAERVAPGHVRMRVHERGVGETRSCGTGACAVAWVEAGDQTGSFQVDVPGGTVWVDIEPDGPLVLRGPAELVARGTVQWPRGV
;
A
#
# COMPACT_ATOMS: atom_id res chain seq x y z
N GLU A 1 21.57 11.95 0.02
CA GLU A 1 20.31 11.46 0.59
C GLU A 1 19.16 11.96 -0.29
N ARG A 2 18.38 11.01 -0.88
CA ARG A 2 17.24 11.37 -1.73
C ARG A 2 16.07 11.79 -0.84
N ARG A 3 15.26 12.74 -1.33
CA ARG A 3 14.05 13.22 -0.66
C ARG A 3 12.90 13.26 -1.65
N TRP A 4 11.72 12.89 -1.18
CA TRP A 4 10.49 12.92 -1.96
C TRP A 4 9.37 13.53 -1.14
N ASP A 5 8.44 14.15 -1.81
CA ASP A 5 7.17 14.56 -1.21
C ASP A 5 6.27 13.34 -1.04
N ALA A 6 5.63 13.26 0.11
CA ALA A 6 4.70 12.19 0.43
C ALA A 6 3.29 12.73 0.68
N VAL A 7 2.29 11.98 0.24
CA VAL A 7 0.89 12.25 0.54
C VAL A 7 0.45 11.40 1.72
N GLN A 8 -0.06 12.05 2.77
CA GLN A 8 -0.63 11.36 3.92
C GLN A 8 -2.02 10.83 3.60
N VAL A 9 -2.24 9.54 3.83
CA VAL A 9 -3.54 8.87 3.65
C VAL A 9 -3.86 8.03 4.88
N SER A 10 -5.13 7.99 5.29
CA SER A 10 -5.64 7.14 6.38
C SER A 10 -6.62 6.09 5.83
N VAL A 11 -6.37 4.78 6.11
CA VAL A 11 -7.18 3.64 5.64
C VAL A 11 -7.36 2.57 6.75
N PRO A 12 -7.97 2.79 7.89
CA PRO A 12 -7.78 3.90 8.85
C PRO A 12 -6.36 3.96 9.46
N ASN A 13 -5.49 2.97 9.17
CA ASN A 13 -4.08 3.02 9.55
C ASN A 13 -3.33 4.08 8.71
N PRO A 14 -2.21 4.63 9.23
CA PRO A 14 -1.52 5.71 8.58
C PRO A 14 -0.62 5.24 7.43
N HIS A 15 -0.68 5.96 6.31
CA HIS A 15 0.13 5.74 5.12
C HIS A 15 0.79 7.04 4.66
N ALA A 16 2.02 6.93 4.17
CA ALA A 16 2.74 7.98 3.46
C ALA A 16 3.05 7.47 2.06
N VAL A 17 2.34 7.98 1.06
CA VAL A 17 2.44 7.57 -0.34
C VAL A 17 3.40 8.48 -1.08
N VAL A 18 4.42 7.90 -1.71
CA VAL A 18 5.46 8.57 -2.48
C VAL A 18 5.42 8.05 -3.92
N PHE A 19 5.27 8.96 -4.90
CA PHE A 19 5.45 8.58 -6.30
C PHE A 19 6.88 8.87 -6.75
N VAL A 20 7.50 7.86 -7.37
CA VAL A 20 8.86 7.91 -7.93
C VAL A 20 8.81 7.64 -9.43
N GLU A 21 9.86 8.00 -10.15
CA GLU A 21 9.97 7.73 -11.59
C GLU A 21 10.23 6.25 -11.86
N SER A 22 11.06 5.60 -11.01
CA SER A 22 11.39 4.18 -11.13
C SER A 22 11.59 3.56 -9.75
N LEU A 23 10.82 2.54 -9.43
CA LEU A 23 11.00 1.78 -8.19
C LEU A 23 12.38 1.09 -8.14
N ASP A 24 12.86 0.61 -9.28
CA ASP A 24 14.10 -0.15 -9.35
C ASP A 24 15.33 0.75 -9.25
N ALA A 25 15.26 2.00 -9.74
CA ALA A 25 16.37 2.96 -9.70
C ALA A 25 16.35 3.86 -8.47
N ASP A 26 15.17 4.17 -7.96
CA ASP A 26 14.99 5.18 -6.91
C ASP A 26 14.90 4.61 -5.50
N VAL A 27 14.43 3.35 -5.37
CA VAL A 27 14.15 2.71 -4.09
C VAL A 27 15.06 1.49 -3.88
N GLU A 28 16.12 1.67 -3.09
CA GLU A 28 17.10 0.60 -2.83
C GLU A 28 16.51 -0.51 -1.96
N THR A 29 16.38 -0.27 -0.67
CA THR A 29 15.85 -1.25 0.29
C THR A 29 14.80 -0.63 1.19
N LEU A 30 13.76 -1.38 1.51
CA LEU A 30 12.73 -1.02 2.47
C LEU A 30 12.76 -1.91 3.73
N ALA A 31 13.88 -2.60 3.96
CA ALA A 31 14.08 -3.40 5.18
C ALA A 31 14.09 -2.51 6.43
N GLN A 32 14.59 -1.29 6.30
CA GLN A 32 14.55 -0.28 7.35
C GLN A 32 13.51 0.79 7.03
N ALA A 33 12.90 1.35 8.08
CA ALA A 33 11.88 2.38 7.92
C ALA A 33 12.47 3.63 7.26
N PRO A 34 11.87 4.13 6.17
CA PRO A 34 12.19 5.44 5.64
C PRO A 34 11.92 6.52 6.70
N VAL A 35 12.76 7.56 6.71
CA VAL A 35 12.56 8.69 7.60
C VAL A 35 11.49 9.61 7.03
N VAL A 36 10.38 9.77 7.75
CA VAL A 36 9.29 10.67 7.36
C VAL A 36 9.32 11.93 8.22
N THR A 37 9.22 13.09 7.58
CA THR A 37 9.23 14.39 8.25
C THR A 37 8.00 15.23 7.87
N PRO A 38 7.41 15.96 8.82
CA PRO A 38 7.79 16.05 10.24
C PRO A 38 7.39 14.80 11.02
N ALA A 39 8.24 14.36 11.94
CA ALA A 39 7.98 13.16 12.75
C ALA A 39 6.68 13.24 13.56
N ALA A 40 6.27 14.46 13.93
CA ALA A 40 5.02 14.70 14.65
C ALA A 40 3.75 14.35 13.84
N ALA A 41 3.84 14.22 12.51
CA ALA A 41 2.71 13.79 11.69
C ALA A 41 2.33 12.32 11.94
N PHE A 42 3.30 11.50 12.40
CA PHE A 42 3.13 10.08 12.61
C PHE A 42 3.77 9.63 13.93
N PRO A 43 3.21 10.02 15.10
CA PRO A 43 3.82 9.74 16.40
C PRO A 43 4.00 8.26 16.70
N ASP A 44 3.12 7.41 16.15
CA ASP A 44 3.14 5.95 16.33
C ASP A 44 3.73 5.20 15.10
N GLY A 45 4.43 5.91 14.22
CA GLY A 45 4.95 5.37 12.98
C GLY A 45 3.94 5.32 11.84
N VAL A 46 4.40 4.94 10.65
CA VAL A 46 3.64 5.01 9.40
C VAL A 46 4.07 3.90 8.45
N ASN A 47 3.13 3.40 7.63
CA ASN A 47 3.44 2.60 6.46
C ASN A 47 3.88 3.55 5.33
N VAL A 48 4.97 3.23 4.66
CA VAL A 48 5.51 4.05 3.57
C VAL A 48 5.44 3.26 2.28
N GLU A 49 4.64 3.75 1.35
CA GLU A 49 4.48 3.19 0.02
C GLU A 49 5.25 4.02 -1.00
N PHE A 50 6.13 3.37 -1.74
CA PHE A 50 6.72 3.92 -2.95
C PHE A 50 6.00 3.35 -4.16
N ALA A 51 5.53 4.22 -5.04
CA ALA A 51 4.75 3.85 -6.22
C ALA A 51 5.34 4.46 -7.50
N GLU A 52 5.23 3.70 -8.58
CA GLU A 52 5.62 4.06 -9.94
C GLU A 52 4.41 3.95 -10.87
N ARG A 53 4.16 4.95 -11.69
CA ARG A 53 3.10 4.91 -12.70
C ARG A 53 3.55 4.08 -13.90
N VAL A 54 2.81 3.02 -14.20
CA VAL A 54 3.03 2.17 -15.39
C VAL A 54 2.23 2.69 -16.57
N ALA A 55 0.97 3.01 -16.33
CA ALA A 55 0.02 3.55 -17.29
C ALA A 55 -1.11 4.29 -16.54
N PRO A 56 -2.01 5.02 -17.22
CA PRO A 56 -3.18 5.59 -16.54
C PRO A 56 -3.99 4.52 -15.80
N GLY A 57 -4.18 4.72 -14.49
CA GLY A 57 -4.88 3.77 -13.62
C GLY A 57 -4.14 2.46 -13.34
N HIS A 58 -2.86 2.38 -13.67
CA HIS A 58 -2.01 1.22 -13.41
C HIS A 58 -0.69 1.66 -12.76
N VAL A 59 -0.45 1.19 -11.54
CA VAL A 59 0.75 1.50 -10.75
C VAL A 59 1.44 0.23 -10.28
N ARG A 60 2.74 0.33 -10.03
CA ARG A 60 3.53 -0.65 -9.26
C ARG A 60 3.84 -0.04 -7.91
N MET A 61 3.91 -0.84 -6.84
CA MET A 61 4.33 -0.34 -5.53
C MET A 61 5.22 -1.32 -4.77
N ARG A 62 6.01 -0.75 -3.86
CA ARG A 62 6.70 -1.44 -2.77
C ARG A 62 6.36 -0.73 -1.47
N VAL A 63 6.33 -1.45 -0.36
CA VAL A 63 5.91 -0.90 0.93
C VAL A 63 6.85 -1.32 2.06
N HIS A 64 7.16 -0.38 2.95
CA HIS A 64 7.65 -0.65 4.30
C HIS A 64 6.48 -0.58 5.26
N GLU A 65 6.05 -1.72 5.79
CA GLU A 65 5.00 -1.76 6.80
C GLU A 65 5.54 -1.43 8.19
N ARG A 66 4.81 -0.58 8.89
CA ARG A 66 5.13 -0.14 10.26
C ARG A 66 5.33 -1.33 11.20
N GLY A 67 6.54 -1.42 11.79
CA GLY A 67 6.89 -2.47 12.74
C GLY A 67 7.19 -3.84 12.12
N VAL A 68 7.15 -3.97 10.80
CA VAL A 68 7.39 -5.23 10.07
C VAL A 68 8.59 -5.14 9.14
N GLY A 69 8.65 -4.11 8.30
CA GLY A 69 9.62 -3.96 7.23
C GLY A 69 8.99 -4.11 5.86
N GLU A 70 9.78 -4.42 4.84
CA GLU A 70 9.27 -4.63 3.50
C GLU A 70 8.45 -5.92 3.42
N THR A 71 7.22 -5.81 2.93
CA THR A 71 6.31 -6.93 2.71
C THR A 71 5.92 -7.06 1.24
N ARG A 72 5.47 -8.25 0.85
CA ARG A 72 5.12 -8.55 -0.54
C ARG A 72 3.77 -7.98 -0.96
N SER A 73 2.93 -7.63 -0.01
CA SER A 73 1.61 -7.05 -0.25
C SER A 73 1.08 -6.38 1.03
N CYS A 74 0.46 -5.22 0.86
CA CYS A 74 -0.26 -4.51 1.91
C CYS A 74 -1.57 -4.00 1.32
N GLY A 75 -2.70 -4.59 1.73
CA GLY A 75 -4.01 -4.27 1.16
C GLY A 75 -4.42 -2.82 1.37
N THR A 76 -4.25 -2.28 2.58
CA THR A 76 -4.54 -0.88 2.88
C THR A 76 -3.57 0.07 2.19
N GLY A 77 -2.29 -0.34 2.03
CA GLY A 77 -1.30 0.41 1.25
C GLY A 77 -1.67 0.49 -0.23
N ALA A 78 -2.15 -0.61 -0.83
CA ALA A 78 -2.65 -0.60 -2.20
C ALA A 78 -3.86 0.34 -2.37
N CYS A 79 -4.78 0.36 -1.39
CA CYS A 79 -5.89 1.30 -1.37
C CYS A 79 -5.40 2.75 -1.27
N ALA A 80 -4.42 3.04 -0.41
CA ALA A 80 -3.86 4.37 -0.26
C ALA A 80 -3.19 4.86 -1.55
N VAL A 81 -2.38 4.00 -2.20
CA VAL A 81 -1.72 4.33 -3.48
C VAL A 81 -2.74 4.57 -4.59
N ALA A 82 -3.75 3.70 -4.73
CA ALA A 82 -4.81 3.86 -5.72
C ALA A 82 -5.61 5.14 -5.51
N TRP A 83 -5.89 5.49 -4.25
CA TRP A 83 -6.58 6.73 -3.90
C TRP A 83 -5.80 7.98 -4.34
N VAL A 84 -4.49 8.00 -4.09
CA VAL A 84 -3.63 9.12 -4.52
C VAL A 84 -3.52 9.17 -6.04
N GLU A 85 -3.36 8.02 -6.71
CA GLU A 85 -3.32 7.96 -8.18
C GLU A 85 -4.61 8.43 -8.82
N ALA A 86 -5.75 8.07 -8.24
CA ALA A 86 -7.07 8.45 -8.76
C ALA A 86 -7.31 9.96 -8.71
N GLY A 87 -6.82 10.65 -7.66
CA GLY A 87 -7.20 12.04 -7.43
C GLY A 87 -8.73 12.16 -7.31
N ASP A 88 -9.35 12.86 -8.26
CA ASP A 88 -10.81 13.02 -8.33
C ASP A 88 -11.50 12.00 -9.26
N GLN A 89 -10.76 11.03 -9.81
CA GLN A 89 -11.30 10.03 -10.73
C GLN A 89 -11.90 8.84 -9.98
N THR A 90 -12.90 8.23 -10.59
CA THR A 90 -13.50 6.98 -10.14
C THR A 90 -13.20 5.86 -11.13
N GLY A 91 -13.34 4.62 -10.71
CA GLY A 91 -13.10 3.45 -11.55
C GLY A 91 -12.22 2.41 -10.88
N SER A 92 -11.71 1.50 -11.67
CA SER A 92 -10.85 0.40 -11.22
C SER A 92 -9.38 0.73 -11.49
N PHE A 93 -8.57 0.70 -10.44
CA PHE A 93 -7.14 0.98 -10.48
C PHE A 93 -6.36 -0.31 -10.23
N GLN A 94 -5.44 -0.63 -11.13
CA GLN A 94 -4.57 -1.79 -10.98
C GLN A 94 -3.34 -1.42 -10.17
N VAL A 95 -3.02 -2.25 -9.15
CA VAL A 95 -1.83 -2.09 -8.31
C VAL A 95 -1.02 -3.37 -8.33
N ASP A 96 0.15 -3.33 -8.93
CA ASP A 96 1.12 -4.43 -8.90
C ASP A 96 1.98 -4.31 -7.65
N VAL A 97 2.06 -5.38 -6.90
CA VAL A 97 2.89 -5.52 -5.69
C VAL A 97 3.86 -6.69 -5.87
N PRO A 98 4.93 -6.81 -5.09
CA PRO A 98 5.86 -7.95 -5.21
C PRO A 98 5.19 -9.33 -5.10
N GLY A 99 4.03 -9.41 -4.45
CA GLY A 99 3.23 -10.65 -4.29
C GLY A 99 2.27 -10.96 -5.43
N GLY A 100 2.01 -10.02 -6.36
CA GLY A 100 1.07 -10.19 -7.46
C GLY A 100 0.35 -8.91 -7.84
N THR A 101 -0.86 -9.02 -8.35
CA THR A 101 -1.68 -7.88 -8.79
C THR A 101 -2.98 -7.85 -8.02
N VAL A 102 -3.35 -6.66 -7.56
CA VAL A 102 -4.66 -6.37 -6.98
C VAL A 102 -5.33 -5.20 -7.71
N TRP A 103 -6.61 -5.03 -7.52
CA TRP A 103 -7.39 -3.90 -8.05
C TRP A 103 -8.09 -3.19 -6.91
N VAL A 104 -8.15 -1.88 -7.01
CA VAL A 104 -8.92 -1.02 -6.10
C VAL A 104 -10.00 -0.33 -6.89
N ASP A 105 -11.24 -0.63 -6.58
CA ASP A 105 -12.39 0.00 -7.21
C ASP A 105 -12.80 1.20 -6.35
N ILE A 106 -12.87 2.38 -6.98
CA ILE A 106 -13.24 3.65 -6.36
C ILE A 106 -14.56 4.10 -6.96
N GLU A 107 -15.60 4.14 -6.13
CA GLU A 107 -16.93 4.58 -6.52
C GLU A 107 -17.20 6.00 -6.02
N PRO A 108 -18.07 6.77 -6.71
CA PRO A 108 -18.51 8.06 -6.21
C PRO A 108 -19.20 7.88 -4.85
N ASP A 109 -18.76 8.62 -3.83
CA ASP A 109 -19.34 8.60 -2.48
C ASP A 109 -19.40 7.22 -1.81
N GLY A 110 -18.66 6.23 -2.35
CA GLY A 110 -18.61 4.85 -1.89
C GLY A 110 -17.33 4.50 -1.13
N PRO A 111 -17.30 3.31 -0.52
CA PRO A 111 -16.06 2.77 0.04
C PRO A 111 -15.08 2.38 -1.05
N LEU A 112 -13.79 2.34 -0.72
CA LEU A 112 -12.78 1.67 -1.54
C LEU A 112 -12.99 0.16 -1.45
N VAL A 113 -13.03 -0.53 -2.58
CA VAL A 113 -13.16 -1.98 -2.65
C VAL A 113 -11.86 -2.58 -3.17
N LEU A 114 -11.16 -3.29 -2.29
CA LEU A 114 -9.96 -4.06 -2.67
C LEU A 114 -10.38 -5.41 -3.25
N ARG A 115 -9.90 -5.72 -4.44
CA ARG A 115 -10.16 -6.96 -5.16
C ARG A 115 -8.86 -7.63 -5.56
N GLY A 116 -8.75 -8.94 -5.33
CA GLY A 116 -7.55 -9.71 -5.67
C GLY A 116 -7.87 -11.18 -5.88
N PRO A 117 -6.88 -11.97 -6.35
CA PRO A 117 -7.02 -13.41 -6.50
C PRO A 117 -7.14 -14.08 -5.12
N ALA A 118 -7.88 -15.17 -5.07
CA ALA A 118 -7.97 -16.04 -3.92
C ALA A 118 -7.99 -17.50 -4.36
N GLU A 119 -7.16 -18.32 -3.73
CA GLU A 119 -7.05 -19.73 -4.03
C GLU A 119 -7.14 -20.57 -2.76
N LEU A 120 -7.95 -21.63 -2.78
CA LEU A 120 -8.06 -22.57 -1.68
C LEU A 120 -6.96 -23.62 -1.79
N VAL A 121 -5.82 -23.39 -1.15
CA VAL A 121 -4.63 -24.26 -1.24
C VAL A 121 -4.65 -25.42 -0.27
N ALA A 122 -5.43 -25.35 0.83
CA ALA A 122 -5.56 -26.41 1.83
C ALA A 122 -6.87 -26.32 2.60
N ARG A 123 -7.27 -27.44 3.19
CA ARG A 123 -8.36 -27.54 4.16
C ARG A 123 -7.89 -28.31 5.38
N GLY A 124 -8.34 -27.93 6.55
CA GLY A 124 -7.96 -28.57 7.80
C GLY A 124 -8.92 -28.22 8.91
N THR A 125 -8.67 -28.79 10.10
CA THR A 125 -9.39 -28.48 11.32
C THR A 125 -8.43 -27.95 12.37
N VAL A 126 -8.91 -27.03 13.20
CA VAL A 126 -8.16 -26.50 14.33
C VAL A 126 -8.98 -26.67 15.61
N GLN A 127 -8.31 -27.06 16.70
CA GLN A 127 -8.93 -27.04 18.04
C GLN A 127 -8.78 -25.63 18.59
N TRP A 128 -9.91 -24.95 18.80
CA TRP A 128 -9.92 -23.62 19.37
C TRP A 128 -10.19 -23.69 20.89
N PRO A 129 -9.30 -23.14 21.74
CA PRO A 129 -9.53 -23.11 23.19
C PRO A 129 -10.80 -22.31 23.50
N ARG A 130 -11.66 -22.85 24.33
CA ARG A 130 -12.84 -22.12 24.81
C ARG A 130 -12.40 -21.14 25.90
N GLY A 131 -12.78 -19.88 25.77
CA GLY A 131 -12.57 -18.85 26.80
C GLY A 131 -11.33 -17.92 26.60
N VAL A 132 -10.91 -17.76 25.37
CA VAL A 132 -9.92 -16.70 25.03
C VAL A 132 -10.64 -15.56 24.33
#